data_007e11c56b731944d65316838bae195a
#
_entry.id   007e11c56b731944d65316838bae195a
#
_cell.length_a   1.000
_cell.length_b   1.000
_cell.length_c   1.000
_cell.angle_alpha   90.00
_cell.angle_beta   90.00
_cell.angle_gamma   90.00
#
_symmetry.space_group_name_H-M   'P 1'
#
loop_
_entity.id
_entity.type
_entity.pdbx_description
1 polymer ?
#
loop_
_entity_poly.entity_id
_entity_poly.type
_entity_poly.pdbx_seq_one_letter_code
_entity_poly.pdbx_strand_id
1 'polypeptide(L)'
;GLLAQSSDNNSLRFKVAKAIKTKTAPVIDGILEPLIWKKAPIIDQFVQTEPVELGKASEQTISQILYDDKHIYVAITCRDSEPEKIKRVLSRRDSYENGFGSNSDWVRVGFDSKNNDQSATLFGVNAAGVKIDVAVEGHQNYDVSWNSVWDVAVSSDSKGWYAEYKIPFSIFQFDNKPDMEWGLLIG
;
A
#
# COMPACT_ATOMS: atom_id res chain seq x y z
N GLY A 1 4.73 -1.13 -8.42
CA GLY A 1 5.62 -2.26 -8.20
C GLY A 1 7.02 -1.80 -7.89
N LEU A 2 7.51 -2.10 -6.73
CA LEU A 2 8.86 -1.78 -6.31
C LEU A 2 9.67 -3.07 -6.27
N LEU A 3 10.25 -3.44 -7.41
CA LEU A 3 11.45 -4.29 -7.51
C LEU A 3 12.07 -3.98 -8.87
N ALA A 4 12.91 -2.96 -8.93
CA ALA A 4 13.77 -2.76 -10.08
C ALA A 4 15.05 -3.57 -9.87
N GLN A 5 15.20 -4.68 -10.57
CA GLN A 5 16.51 -5.25 -10.83
C GLN A 5 17.09 -4.55 -12.07
N SER A 6 18.06 -3.72 -11.88
CA SER A 6 18.87 -3.19 -12.96
C SER A 6 20.09 -4.08 -13.15
N SER A 7 20.27 -4.59 -14.37
CA SER A 7 21.40 -5.44 -14.77
C SER A 7 22.68 -4.70 -15.10
N ASP A 8 22.80 -3.46 -14.72
CA ASP A 8 24.03 -2.71 -14.87
C ASP A 8 24.76 -2.60 -13.54
N ASN A 9 26.07 -2.80 -13.57
CA ASN A 9 27.07 -2.84 -12.50
C ASN A 9 27.13 -1.59 -11.60
N ASN A 10 25.98 -1.07 -11.18
CA ASN A 10 25.89 -0.01 -10.20
C ASN A 10 24.84 -0.43 -9.17
N SER A 11 25.33 -0.89 -8.02
CA SER A 11 24.61 -1.27 -6.81
C SER A 11 23.09 -1.06 -6.86
N LEU A 12 22.30 -2.13 -6.90
CA LEU A 12 20.86 -2.11 -6.59
C LEU A 12 20.65 -1.30 -5.31
N ARG A 13 20.29 -0.04 -5.45
CA ARG A 13 19.89 0.76 -4.31
C ARG A 13 18.48 0.33 -3.93
N PHE A 14 18.39 -0.61 -3.01
CA PHE A 14 17.12 -0.89 -2.35
C PHE A 14 16.62 0.41 -1.72
N LYS A 15 15.42 0.83 -2.08
CA LYS A 15 14.78 1.96 -1.40
C LYS A 15 14.32 1.46 -0.03
N VAL A 16 14.76 2.11 1.02
CA VAL A 16 14.38 1.79 2.39
C VAL A 16 13.31 2.77 2.85
N ALA A 17 12.16 2.25 3.25
CA ALA A 17 11.12 2.99 3.92
C ALA A 17 11.19 2.73 5.42
N LYS A 18 10.97 3.75 6.23
CA LYS A 18 11.00 3.63 7.68
C LYS A 18 9.60 3.80 8.26
N ALA A 19 9.11 2.77 8.93
CA ALA A 19 7.93 2.87 9.77
C ALA A 19 8.28 3.49 11.13
N ILE A 20 7.40 4.33 11.68
CA ILE A 20 7.60 4.99 12.97
C ILE A 20 6.60 4.48 13.99
N LYS A 21 7.08 4.12 15.18
CA LYS A 21 6.21 3.71 16.29
C LYS A 21 5.40 4.90 16.78
N THR A 22 4.08 4.74 16.84
CA THR A 22 3.17 5.74 17.39
C THR A 22 2.57 5.30 18.72
N LYS A 23 2.34 6.27 19.61
CA LYS A 23 1.59 6.07 20.86
C LYS A 23 0.09 6.31 20.70
N THR A 24 -0.29 6.98 19.62
CA THR A 24 -1.67 7.31 19.31
C THR A 24 -2.02 6.71 17.96
N ALA A 25 -2.94 5.77 17.96
CA ALA A 25 -3.43 5.19 16.72
C ALA A 25 -4.19 6.25 15.90
N PRO A 26 -4.00 6.30 14.57
CA PRO A 26 -4.86 7.10 13.71
C PRO A 26 -6.30 6.58 13.75
N VAL A 27 -7.26 7.48 13.57
CA VAL A 27 -8.65 7.11 13.32
C VAL A 27 -8.75 6.73 11.85
N ILE A 28 -9.30 5.56 11.57
CA ILE A 28 -9.40 5.06 10.18
C ILE A 28 -10.74 5.54 9.60
N ASP A 29 -10.74 6.74 9.08
CA ASP A 29 -11.92 7.40 8.49
C ASP A 29 -11.64 8.00 7.10
N GLY A 30 -10.40 7.85 6.60
CA GLY A 30 -9.93 8.39 5.34
C GLY A 30 -9.46 9.85 5.43
N ILE A 31 -9.46 10.45 6.62
CA ILE A 31 -8.99 11.82 6.87
C ILE A 31 -7.61 11.76 7.52
N LEU A 32 -6.57 12.03 6.74
CA LEU A 32 -5.20 11.96 7.23
C LEU A 32 -4.92 13.07 8.26
N GLU A 33 -4.99 12.75 9.56
CA GLU A 33 -4.75 13.71 10.65
C GLU A 33 -3.28 14.18 10.64
N PRO A 34 -3.01 15.45 10.32
CA PRO A 34 -1.63 15.93 10.16
C PRO A 34 -0.77 15.80 11.42
N LEU A 35 -1.37 15.88 12.61
CA LEU A 35 -0.65 15.76 13.89
C LEU A 35 -0.13 14.34 14.14
N ILE A 36 -0.75 13.33 13.55
CA ILE A 36 -0.37 11.93 13.67
C ILE A 36 0.59 11.57 12.54
N TRP A 37 0.17 11.77 11.30
CA TRP A 37 0.89 11.31 10.11
C TRP A 37 2.19 12.05 9.84
N LYS A 38 2.32 13.34 10.20
CA LYS A 38 3.58 14.10 10.04
C LYS A 38 4.80 13.50 10.74
N LYS A 39 4.60 12.56 11.66
CA LYS A 39 5.69 11.87 12.36
C LYS A 39 6.37 10.83 11.50
N ALA A 40 5.67 10.28 10.51
CA ALA A 40 6.19 9.27 9.60
C ALA A 40 6.92 9.93 8.42
N PRO A 41 8.09 9.42 8.02
CA PRO A 41 8.75 9.86 6.80
C PRO A 41 7.87 9.71 5.57
N ILE A 42 8.01 10.63 4.64
CA ILE A 42 7.31 10.58 3.36
C ILE A 42 8.02 9.59 2.42
N ILE A 43 7.23 8.76 1.77
CA ILE A 43 7.61 7.90 0.68
C ILE A 43 6.90 8.45 -0.56
N ASP A 44 7.62 9.08 -1.50
CA ASP A 44 7.02 9.78 -2.65
C ASP A 44 7.72 9.49 -3.98
N GLN A 45 8.77 8.68 -3.96
CA GLN A 45 9.54 8.36 -5.16
C GLN A 45 8.92 7.18 -5.94
N PHE A 46 7.66 7.31 -6.29
CA PHE A 46 6.97 6.33 -7.11
C PHE A 46 7.32 6.52 -8.59
N VAL A 47 7.37 5.41 -9.30
CA VAL A 47 7.59 5.36 -10.74
C VAL A 47 6.47 4.56 -11.38
N GLN A 48 6.12 4.87 -12.61
CA GLN A 48 5.13 4.09 -13.34
C GLN A 48 5.74 2.78 -13.86
N THR A 49 4.90 1.76 -13.97
CA THR A 49 5.24 0.48 -14.60
C THR A 49 4.83 0.47 -16.07
N GLU A 50 3.78 1.20 -16.41
CA GLU A 50 3.23 1.38 -17.76
C GLU A 50 2.82 2.84 -17.95
N PRO A 51 2.82 3.37 -19.17
CA PRO A 51 3.28 2.78 -20.42
C PRO A 51 4.80 2.77 -20.59
N VAL A 52 5.53 3.44 -19.70
CA VAL A 52 7.02 3.51 -19.71
C VAL A 52 7.54 2.99 -18.38
N GLU A 53 8.14 1.82 -18.39
CA GLU A 53 8.75 1.22 -17.20
C GLU A 53 9.79 2.17 -16.57
N LEU A 54 9.69 2.34 -15.24
CA LEU A 54 10.49 3.27 -14.44
C LEU A 54 10.34 4.74 -14.84
N GLY A 55 9.34 5.06 -15.67
CA GLY A 55 9.02 6.43 -16.04
C GLY A 55 8.54 7.25 -14.84
N LYS A 56 8.58 8.57 -14.98
CA LYS A 56 8.01 9.47 -13.98
C LYS A 56 6.50 9.25 -13.89
N ALA A 57 6.00 9.09 -12.68
CA ALA A 57 4.55 9.02 -12.45
C ALA A 57 3.86 10.30 -12.98
N SER A 58 2.70 10.14 -13.62
CA SER A 58 1.91 11.26 -14.13
C SER A 58 1.35 12.10 -12.99
N GLU A 59 0.92 11.44 -11.92
CA GLU A 59 0.37 12.06 -10.73
C GLU A 59 1.19 11.67 -9.49
N GLN A 60 1.20 12.55 -8.49
CA GLN A 60 1.98 12.31 -7.28
C GLN A 60 1.24 11.36 -6.33
N THR A 61 1.93 10.30 -5.94
CA THR A 61 1.54 9.45 -4.81
C THR A 61 2.48 9.69 -3.63
N ILE A 62 1.92 9.76 -2.43
CA ILE A 62 2.66 9.88 -1.16
C ILE A 62 2.18 8.77 -0.25
N SER A 63 3.09 8.07 0.40
CA SER A 63 2.75 7.11 1.45
C SER A 63 3.53 7.37 2.72
N GLN A 64 2.95 7.01 3.85
CA GLN A 64 3.53 7.13 5.18
C GLN A 64 3.15 5.90 6.00
N ILE A 65 4.06 5.41 6.85
CA ILE A 65 3.86 4.18 7.62
C ILE A 65 4.10 4.46 9.10
N LEU A 66 3.09 4.12 9.90
CA LEU A 66 3.17 4.10 11.36
C LEU A 66 2.90 2.68 11.86
N TYR A 67 3.30 2.40 13.09
CA TYR A 67 2.90 1.16 13.76
C TYR A 67 2.76 1.37 15.27
N ASP A 68 1.98 0.51 15.91
CA ASP A 68 1.93 0.36 17.36
C ASP A 68 2.29 -1.07 17.77
N ASP A 69 1.91 -1.53 18.94
CA ASP A 69 2.22 -2.88 19.39
C ASP A 69 1.34 -3.97 18.74
N LYS A 70 0.29 -3.57 18.00
CA LYS A 70 -0.70 -4.50 17.44
C LYS A 70 -0.93 -4.36 15.94
N HIS A 71 -0.66 -3.17 15.37
CA HIS A 71 -1.06 -2.85 14.01
C HIS A 71 0.03 -2.10 13.25
N ILE A 72 0.04 -2.30 11.95
CA ILE A 72 0.65 -1.40 10.97
C ILE A 72 -0.46 -0.47 10.45
N TYR A 73 -0.13 0.79 10.30
CA TYR A 73 -0.97 1.82 9.70
C TYR A 73 -0.27 2.36 8.46
N VAL A 74 -0.99 2.44 7.35
CA VAL A 74 -0.46 3.03 6.12
C VAL A 74 -1.41 4.11 5.63
N ALA A 75 -0.88 5.31 5.43
CA ALA A 75 -1.59 6.37 4.73
C ALA A 75 -1.09 6.45 3.29
N ILE A 76 -2.01 6.58 2.35
CA ILE A 76 -1.68 6.83 0.95
C ILE A 76 -2.48 8.04 0.48
N THR A 77 -1.76 9.03 -0.05
CA THR A 77 -2.33 10.19 -0.73
C THR A 77 -2.09 10.04 -2.21
N CYS A 78 -3.15 9.94 -2.99
CA CYS A 78 -3.13 9.93 -4.45
C CYS A 78 -3.57 11.30 -4.95
N ARG A 79 -2.61 12.13 -5.36
CA ARG A 79 -2.92 13.41 -6.01
C ARG A 79 -3.50 13.14 -7.38
N ASP A 80 -4.40 14.01 -7.81
CA ASP A 80 -5.00 13.94 -9.12
C ASP A 80 -5.27 15.37 -9.61
N SER A 81 -4.81 15.68 -10.81
CA SER A 81 -5.03 16.98 -11.45
C SER A 81 -6.46 17.14 -11.98
N GLU A 82 -7.18 16.01 -12.13
CA GLU A 82 -8.57 15.95 -12.62
C GLU A 82 -9.45 15.09 -11.68
N PRO A 83 -9.63 15.48 -10.40
CA PRO A 83 -10.24 14.61 -9.37
C PRO A 83 -11.68 14.21 -9.67
N GLU A 84 -12.36 14.94 -10.55
CA GLU A 84 -13.69 14.58 -11.04
C GLU A 84 -13.67 13.34 -11.96
N LYS A 85 -12.51 12.96 -12.49
CA LYS A 85 -12.33 11.76 -13.34
C LYS A 85 -11.96 10.51 -12.55
N ILE A 86 -11.72 10.61 -11.25
CA ILE A 86 -11.41 9.46 -10.38
C ILE A 86 -12.51 8.40 -10.52
N LYS A 87 -12.11 7.21 -10.94
CA LYS A 87 -13.01 6.08 -11.13
C LYS A 87 -13.30 5.39 -9.80
N ARG A 88 -14.58 5.38 -9.40
CA ARG A 88 -15.06 4.80 -8.14
C ARG A 88 -16.10 3.74 -8.41
N VAL A 89 -15.66 2.50 -8.62
CA VAL A 89 -16.58 1.40 -8.94
C VAL A 89 -16.86 0.59 -7.69
N LEU A 90 -18.13 0.50 -7.32
CA LEU A 90 -18.59 -0.40 -6.28
C LEU A 90 -18.69 -1.82 -6.83
N SER A 91 -18.06 -2.75 -6.14
CA SER A 91 -18.12 -4.17 -6.44
C SER A 91 -18.19 -4.99 -5.14
N ARG A 92 -18.27 -6.31 -5.25
CA ARG A 92 -18.05 -7.18 -4.10
C ARG A 92 -16.57 -7.13 -3.70
N ARG A 93 -16.29 -7.31 -2.42
CA ARG A 93 -14.94 -7.57 -1.93
C ARG A 93 -14.31 -8.70 -2.74
N ASP A 94 -13.01 -8.62 -2.95
CA ASP A 94 -12.17 -9.60 -3.66
C ASP A 94 -12.57 -9.85 -5.13
N SER A 95 -13.39 -8.97 -5.72
CA SER A 95 -13.75 -9.01 -7.13
C SER A 95 -12.78 -8.17 -7.96
N TYR A 96 -11.64 -8.76 -8.31
CA TYR A 96 -10.59 -8.06 -9.08
C TYR A 96 -11.12 -7.51 -10.41
N GLU A 97 -11.83 -8.32 -11.19
CA GLU A 97 -12.30 -7.96 -12.52
C GLU A 97 -13.30 -6.80 -12.53
N ASN A 98 -14.11 -6.66 -11.48
CA ASN A 98 -15.19 -5.67 -11.43
C ASN A 98 -14.86 -4.42 -10.62
N GLY A 99 -13.93 -4.49 -9.68
CA GLY A 99 -13.66 -3.42 -8.73
C GLY A 99 -12.27 -2.82 -8.82
N PHE A 100 -11.39 -3.42 -9.59
CA PHE A 100 -9.97 -3.07 -9.67
C PHE A 100 -9.49 -3.06 -11.13
N GLY A 101 -8.19 -3.03 -11.33
CA GLY A 101 -7.60 -2.97 -12.67
C GLY A 101 -7.94 -1.64 -13.36
N SER A 102 -8.35 -1.69 -14.62
CA SER A 102 -8.67 -0.50 -15.42
C SER A 102 -10.05 0.11 -15.11
N ASN A 103 -10.87 -0.55 -14.32
CA ASN A 103 -12.25 -0.14 -14.05
C ASN A 103 -12.34 0.89 -12.91
N SER A 104 -11.37 0.92 -12.01
CA SER A 104 -11.38 1.81 -10.86
C SER A 104 -9.97 2.29 -10.54
N ASP A 105 -9.84 3.47 -9.96
CA ASP A 105 -8.59 3.87 -9.35
C ASP A 105 -8.42 3.12 -8.03
N TRP A 106 -7.24 2.61 -7.78
CA TRP A 106 -6.97 1.77 -6.63
C TRP A 106 -5.50 1.80 -6.23
N VAL A 107 -5.26 1.49 -4.97
CA VAL A 107 -3.92 1.34 -4.40
C VAL A 107 -3.82 0.04 -3.63
N ARG A 108 -2.60 -0.47 -3.49
CA ARG A 108 -2.29 -1.63 -2.69
C ARG A 108 -1.03 -1.42 -1.86
N VAL A 109 -0.99 -2.11 -0.73
CA VAL A 109 0.22 -2.31 0.05
C VAL A 109 0.48 -3.80 0.17
N GLY A 110 1.73 -4.19 0.11
CA GLY A 110 2.14 -5.58 0.26
C GLY A 110 3.31 -5.70 1.22
N PHE A 111 3.32 -6.78 2.00
CA PHE A 111 4.35 -7.06 2.98
C PHE A 111 4.87 -8.49 2.82
N ASP A 112 6.17 -8.63 2.61
CA ASP A 112 6.89 -9.86 2.86
C ASP A 112 7.48 -9.78 4.28
N SER A 113 6.73 -10.29 5.26
CA SER A 113 7.08 -10.21 6.66
C SER A 113 8.24 -11.13 7.07
N LYS A 114 8.59 -12.09 6.22
CA LYS A 114 9.74 -12.99 6.40
C LYS A 114 10.99 -12.45 5.71
N ASN A 115 10.84 -11.44 4.84
CA ASN A 115 11.91 -10.88 4.02
C ASN A 115 12.71 -11.96 3.28
N ASN A 116 12.00 -12.85 2.61
CA ASN A 116 12.57 -14.03 1.96
C ASN A 116 12.24 -14.11 0.46
N ASP A 117 11.54 -13.13 -0.10
CA ASP A 117 11.08 -13.06 -1.48
C ASP A 117 10.25 -14.27 -1.93
N GLN A 118 9.72 -15.06 -0.99
CA GLN A 118 8.95 -16.29 -1.28
C GLN A 118 7.47 -16.14 -0.93
N SER A 119 7.13 -15.20 -0.06
CA SER A 119 5.76 -15.03 0.36
C SER A 119 5.46 -13.57 0.67
N ALA A 120 4.25 -13.14 0.35
CA ALA A 120 3.77 -11.80 0.69
C ALA A 120 2.27 -11.82 0.93
N THR A 121 1.79 -10.81 1.64
CA THR A 121 0.36 -10.50 1.75
C THR A 121 0.09 -9.13 1.16
N LEU A 122 -0.93 -9.04 0.31
CA LEU A 122 -1.33 -7.81 -0.36
C LEU A 122 -2.69 -7.36 0.14
N PHE A 123 -2.84 -6.06 0.34
CA PHE A 123 -4.07 -5.40 0.76
C PHE A 123 -4.35 -4.26 -0.20
N GLY A 124 -5.42 -4.36 -0.97
CA GLY A 124 -5.82 -3.34 -1.93
C GLY A 124 -7.14 -2.68 -1.54
N VAL A 125 -7.28 -1.43 -1.90
CA VAL A 125 -8.53 -0.69 -1.82
C VAL A 125 -8.69 0.19 -3.05
N ASN A 126 -9.89 0.24 -3.59
CA ASN A 126 -10.20 1.18 -4.66
C ASN A 126 -10.78 2.49 -4.11
N ALA A 127 -10.90 3.49 -4.96
CA ALA A 127 -11.39 4.81 -4.57
C ALA A 127 -12.86 4.85 -4.13
N ALA A 128 -13.60 3.72 -4.26
CA ALA A 128 -14.94 3.53 -3.70
C ALA A 128 -14.92 2.81 -2.33
N GLY A 129 -13.74 2.43 -1.81
CA GLY A 129 -13.61 1.72 -0.54
C GLY A 129 -13.78 0.20 -0.64
N VAL A 130 -13.83 -0.36 -1.84
CA VAL A 130 -13.87 -1.82 -2.03
C VAL A 130 -12.51 -2.41 -1.71
N LYS A 131 -12.49 -3.47 -0.89
CA LYS A 131 -11.28 -4.15 -0.43
C LYS A 131 -10.97 -5.38 -1.26
N ILE A 132 -9.68 -5.67 -1.38
CA ILE A 132 -9.15 -6.95 -1.83
C ILE A 132 -7.95 -7.33 -0.97
N ASP A 133 -7.86 -8.58 -0.57
CA ASP A 133 -6.68 -9.13 0.08
C ASP A 133 -6.24 -10.43 -0.61
N VAL A 134 -4.94 -10.61 -0.72
CA VAL A 134 -4.34 -11.71 -1.48
C VAL A 134 -3.14 -12.25 -0.73
N ALA A 135 -3.06 -13.55 -0.55
CA ALA A 135 -1.83 -14.21 -0.17
C ALA A 135 -1.04 -14.57 -1.42
N VAL A 136 0.28 -14.35 -1.37
CA VAL A 136 1.19 -14.66 -2.46
C VAL A 136 2.21 -15.68 -1.97
N GLU A 137 2.35 -16.80 -2.69
CA GLU A 137 3.35 -17.82 -2.44
C GLU A 137 4.19 -18.08 -3.71
N GLY A 138 5.50 -18.03 -3.57
CA GLY A 138 6.40 -18.04 -4.71
C GLY A 138 6.22 -16.81 -5.59
N HIS A 139 6.61 -16.88 -6.87
CA HIS A 139 6.61 -15.71 -7.75
C HIS A 139 5.27 -15.46 -8.46
N GLN A 140 4.36 -16.43 -8.51
CA GLN A 140 3.16 -16.35 -9.36
C GLN A 140 1.89 -16.97 -8.76
N ASN A 141 1.93 -17.48 -7.55
CA ASN A 141 0.75 -18.10 -6.94
C ASN A 141 0.03 -17.03 -6.08
N TYR A 142 -1.05 -16.49 -6.62
CA TYR A 142 -1.90 -15.48 -5.97
C TYR A 142 -3.18 -16.14 -5.48
N ASP A 143 -3.30 -16.34 -4.18
CA ASP A 143 -4.54 -16.85 -3.55
C ASP A 143 -5.46 -15.69 -3.19
N VAL A 144 -6.41 -15.43 -4.07
CA VAL A 144 -7.47 -14.42 -3.88
C VAL A 144 -8.61 -14.90 -2.99
N SER A 145 -8.62 -16.19 -2.63
CA SER A 145 -9.58 -16.75 -1.68
C SER A 145 -9.16 -16.57 -0.22
N TRP A 146 -7.89 -16.20 -0.02
CA TRP A 146 -7.39 -15.86 1.30
C TRP A 146 -8.07 -14.60 1.82
N ASN A 147 -8.58 -14.67 3.02
CA ASN A 147 -9.33 -13.58 3.65
C ASN A 147 -8.77 -13.27 5.03
N SER A 148 -8.56 -12.01 5.32
CA SER A 148 -8.13 -11.54 6.63
C SER A 148 -9.01 -10.40 7.16
N VAL A 149 -8.86 -10.14 8.45
CA VAL A 149 -9.58 -9.03 9.11
C VAL A 149 -8.64 -7.84 9.24
N TRP A 150 -8.91 -6.80 8.48
CA TRP A 150 -8.19 -5.53 8.49
C TRP A 150 -9.13 -4.40 8.14
N ASP A 151 -8.77 -3.17 8.48
CA ASP A 151 -9.59 -2.00 8.25
C ASP A 151 -8.94 -1.07 7.23
N VAL A 152 -9.78 -0.40 6.45
CA VAL A 152 -9.38 0.67 5.53
C VAL A 152 -10.54 1.63 5.37
N ALA A 153 -10.22 2.89 5.26
CA ALA A 153 -11.16 3.93 4.87
C ALA A 153 -10.57 4.78 3.74
N VAL A 154 -11.44 5.31 2.89
CA VAL A 154 -11.06 6.17 1.79
C VAL A 154 -11.86 7.46 1.82
N SER A 155 -11.25 8.54 1.39
CA SER A 155 -11.93 9.81 1.15
C SER A 155 -11.38 10.47 -0.11
N SER A 156 -12.00 11.56 -0.56
CA SER A 156 -11.52 12.34 -1.69
C SER A 156 -11.93 13.80 -1.57
N ASP A 157 -11.13 14.68 -2.14
CA ASP A 157 -11.37 16.10 -2.23
C ASP A 157 -10.97 16.65 -3.61
N SER A 158 -10.88 17.97 -3.74
CA SER A 158 -10.45 18.63 -4.97
C SER A 158 -8.97 18.45 -5.34
N LYS A 159 -8.20 17.66 -4.58
CA LYS A 159 -6.76 17.44 -4.78
C LYS A 159 -6.43 15.98 -5.08
N GLY A 160 -7.44 15.08 -5.02
CA GLY A 160 -7.26 13.66 -5.22
C GLY A 160 -8.04 12.82 -4.21
N TRP A 161 -7.50 11.64 -3.90
CA TRP A 161 -8.12 10.75 -2.93
C TRP A 161 -7.08 10.17 -1.95
N TYR A 162 -7.59 9.61 -0.86
CA TYR A 162 -6.80 9.21 0.29
C TYR A 162 -7.25 7.84 0.76
N ALA A 163 -6.31 7.03 1.22
CA ALA A 163 -6.60 5.74 1.83
C ALA A 163 -5.83 5.62 3.15
N GLU A 164 -6.50 5.17 4.21
CA GLU A 164 -5.92 4.83 5.50
C GLU A 164 -6.15 3.37 5.79
N TYR A 165 -5.08 2.63 6.01
CA TYR A 165 -5.07 1.20 6.34
C TYR A 165 -4.73 1.00 7.81
N LYS A 166 -5.38 -0.01 8.41
CA LYS A 166 -5.02 -0.57 9.71
C LYS A 166 -4.97 -2.08 9.60
N ILE A 167 -3.79 -2.64 9.69
CA ILE A 167 -3.51 -4.04 9.43
C ILE A 167 -2.94 -4.68 10.71
N PRO A 168 -3.62 -5.67 11.32
CA PRO A 168 -3.14 -6.31 12.54
C PRO A 168 -1.86 -7.10 12.31
N PHE A 169 -0.89 -7.03 13.22
CA PHE A 169 0.30 -7.87 13.18
C PHE A 169 0.00 -9.36 13.25
N SER A 170 -1.14 -9.76 13.81
CA SER A 170 -1.55 -11.16 13.87
C SER A 170 -1.80 -11.83 12.51
N ILE A 171 -1.89 -11.04 11.44
CA ILE A 171 -2.00 -11.55 10.06
C ILE A 171 -0.65 -12.11 9.57
N PHE A 172 0.44 -11.56 10.07
CA PHE A 172 1.78 -11.83 9.58
C PHE A 172 2.50 -12.89 10.41
N GLN A 173 3.34 -13.66 9.74
CA GLN A 173 4.31 -14.54 10.39
C GLN A 173 5.69 -13.90 10.26
N PHE A 174 6.31 -13.55 11.37
CA PHE A 174 7.63 -12.94 11.40
C PHE A 174 8.41 -13.35 12.65
N ASP A 175 9.72 -13.31 12.55
CA ASP A 175 10.61 -13.50 13.70
C ASP A 175 10.61 -12.24 14.57
N ASN A 176 10.48 -12.41 15.88
CA ASN A 176 10.55 -11.29 16.79
C ASN A 176 12.02 -10.89 17.01
N LYS A 177 12.50 -9.94 16.22
CA LYS A 177 13.85 -9.37 16.28
C LYS A 177 13.77 -7.89 16.69
N PRO A 178 14.82 -7.34 17.33
CA PRO A 178 14.83 -5.92 17.71
C PRO A 178 14.67 -4.98 16.53
N ASP A 179 15.32 -5.29 15.41
CA ASP A 179 15.22 -4.55 14.15
C ASP A 179 14.64 -5.49 13.09
N MET A 180 13.41 -5.21 12.71
CA MET A 180 12.71 -5.98 11.67
C MET A 180 12.78 -5.26 10.35
N GLU A 181 13.21 -5.99 9.34
CA GLU A 181 13.17 -5.55 7.95
C GLU A 181 12.20 -6.43 7.18
N TRP A 182 11.24 -5.83 6.51
CA TRP A 182 10.24 -6.51 5.70
C TRP A 182 10.33 -6.06 4.26
N GLY A 183 10.04 -6.94 3.34
CA GLY A 183 9.76 -6.54 1.97
C GLY A 183 8.50 -5.68 1.94
N LEU A 184 8.54 -4.56 1.21
CA LEU A 184 7.43 -3.61 1.08
C LEU A 184 7.12 -3.36 -0.40
N LEU A 185 5.85 -3.45 -0.72
CA LEU A 185 5.29 -3.05 -2.01
C LEU A 185 4.20 -2.00 -1.78
N ILE A 186 4.25 -0.90 -2.52
CA ILE A 186 3.17 0.10 -2.59
C ILE A 186 2.94 0.43 -4.06
N GLY A 187 1.70 0.40 -4.53
CA GLY A 187 1.40 0.71 -5.92
C GLY A 187 -0.09 0.86 -6.19
#